data_e772aafb719e66425b7d8a27fdd16ac8
#
_entry.id   e772aafb719e66425b7d8a27fdd16ac8
#
_cell.length_a   1.000
_cell.length_b   1.000
_cell.length_c   1.000
_cell.angle_alpha   90.00
_cell.angle_beta   90.00
_cell.angle_gamma   90.00
#
_symmetry.space_group_name_H-M   'P 1'
#
loop_
_entity.id
_entity.type
_entity.pdbx_description
1 polymer ?
#
loop_
_entity_poly.entity_id
_entity_poly.type
_entity_poly.pdbx_seq_one_letter_code
_entity_poly.pdbx_strand_id
1 'polypeptide(L)'
;MASDLLGIGTSGVLAQQRLLQTTSNNIVNVNSQGYVRERTLIYTNSVGLGTGDMVSDRIINAYAQAEVRRDTSAYNAANTRYDQLFQLDSLLGDASNSVGSTITSYFKAFHTANESPSEIGGRQTTLSELSGMVDRFHTLSAQLDKQSDTINATIGDETDRVNSLLNSIN
;
A
#
# COMPACT_ATOMS: atom_id res chain seq x y z
N MET A 1 -33.13 22.06 48.91
CA MET A 1 -33.50 20.62 48.90
C MET A 1 -34.39 20.20 47.73
N ALA A 2 -35.51 20.88 47.41
CA ALA A 2 -36.34 20.47 46.27
C ALA A 2 -35.64 20.70 44.90
N SER A 3 -34.90 21.79 44.73
CA SER A 3 -34.08 22.07 43.54
C SER A 3 -32.93 21.09 43.31
N ASP A 4 -32.44 20.50 44.39
CA ASP A 4 -31.37 19.49 44.38
C ASP A 4 -31.85 18.12 43.88
N LEU A 5 -33.03 17.70 44.32
CA LEU A 5 -33.67 16.47 43.87
C LEU A 5 -34.06 16.55 42.38
N LEU A 6 -34.54 17.67 41.91
CA LEU A 6 -34.87 17.91 40.51
C LEU A 6 -33.59 17.90 39.65
N GLY A 7 -32.50 18.50 40.16
CA GLY A 7 -31.18 18.49 39.51
C GLY A 7 -30.62 17.07 39.35
N ILE A 8 -30.71 16.24 40.39
CA ILE A 8 -30.32 14.84 40.34
C ILE A 8 -31.15 14.05 39.30
N GLY A 9 -32.47 14.27 39.30
CA GLY A 9 -33.37 13.61 38.33
C GLY A 9 -33.04 13.99 36.88
N THR A 10 -32.85 15.29 36.58
CA THR A 10 -32.50 15.75 35.23
C THR A 10 -31.13 15.26 34.77
N SER A 11 -30.13 15.27 35.66
CA SER A 11 -28.80 14.72 35.32
C SER A 11 -28.85 13.23 35.02
N GLY A 12 -29.66 12.45 35.75
CA GLY A 12 -29.89 11.04 35.49
C GLY A 12 -30.56 10.77 34.12
N VAL A 13 -31.58 11.56 33.76
CA VAL A 13 -32.24 11.45 32.46
C VAL A 13 -31.26 11.79 31.31
N LEU A 14 -30.47 12.84 31.45
CA LEU A 14 -29.44 13.20 30.44
C LEU A 14 -28.38 12.11 30.29
N ALA A 15 -27.99 11.48 31.41
CA ALA A 15 -27.06 10.36 31.36
C ALA A 15 -27.63 9.16 30.60
N GLN A 16 -28.90 8.81 30.85
CA GLN A 16 -29.56 7.74 30.09
C GLN A 16 -29.73 8.05 28.60
N GLN A 17 -30.04 9.29 28.24
CA GLN A 17 -30.09 9.72 26.85
C GLN A 17 -28.72 9.56 26.19
N ARG A 18 -27.64 9.93 26.83
CA ARG A 18 -26.28 9.76 26.29
C ARG A 18 -25.92 8.29 26.11
N LEU A 19 -26.27 7.41 27.04
CA LEU A 19 -26.08 5.97 26.91
C LEU A 19 -26.86 5.39 25.74
N LEU A 20 -28.13 5.79 25.58
CA LEU A 20 -28.94 5.38 24.44
C LEU A 20 -28.37 5.86 23.11
N GLN A 21 -27.88 7.10 23.06
CA GLN A 21 -27.25 7.64 21.87
C GLN A 21 -25.98 6.86 21.48
N THR A 22 -25.12 6.54 22.45
CA THR A 22 -23.92 5.73 22.22
C THR A 22 -24.28 4.33 21.77
N THR A 23 -25.29 3.71 22.39
CA THR A 23 -25.76 2.37 21.99
C THR A 23 -26.33 2.39 20.57
N SER A 24 -27.14 3.40 20.23
CA SER A 24 -27.70 3.58 18.88
C SER A 24 -26.59 3.75 17.84
N ASN A 25 -25.60 4.59 18.12
CA ASN A 25 -24.44 4.77 17.24
C ASN A 25 -23.66 3.46 17.02
N ASN A 26 -23.47 2.67 18.08
CA ASN A 26 -22.82 1.37 17.99
C ASN A 26 -23.61 0.38 17.12
N ILE A 27 -24.95 0.38 17.23
CA ILE A 27 -25.81 -0.52 16.46
C ILE A 27 -25.83 -0.11 14.99
N VAL A 28 -26.01 1.18 14.70
CA VAL A 28 -26.10 1.69 13.33
C VAL A 28 -24.77 1.46 12.57
N ASN A 29 -23.65 1.57 13.28
CA ASN A 29 -22.31 1.46 12.67
C ASN A 29 -21.66 0.09 12.86
N VAL A 30 -22.37 -0.94 13.34
CA VAL A 30 -21.80 -2.26 13.63
C VAL A 30 -21.13 -2.90 12.39
N ASN A 31 -21.62 -2.61 11.19
CA ASN A 31 -21.08 -3.09 9.92
C ASN A 31 -20.23 -2.05 9.17
N SER A 32 -19.98 -0.88 9.77
CA SER A 32 -19.14 0.16 9.14
C SER A 32 -17.67 -0.22 9.27
N GLN A 33 -16.96 -0.26 8.13
CA GLN A 33 -15.53 -0.57 8.11
C GLN A 33 -14.73 0.47 8.92
N GLY A 34 -13.89 0.00 9.83
CA GLY A 34 -13.07 0.87 10.68
C GLY A 34 -13.81 1.46 11.89
N TYR A 35 -15.09 1.16 12.07
CA TYR A 35 -15.81 1.60 13.24
C TYR A 35 -15.34 0.86 14.50
N VAL A 36 -15.11 1.61 15.56
CA VAL A 36 -14.73 1.09 16.88
C VAL A 36 -15.85 1.40 17.85
N ARG A 37 -16.35 0.38 18.53
CA ARG A 37 -17.42 0.52 19.52
C ARG A 37 -17.02 1.50 20.62
N GLU A 38 -17.95 2.42 20.93
CA GLU A 38 -17.80 3.38 22.02
C GLU A 38 -18.59 2.96 23.24
N ARG A 39 -18.12 3.38 24.41
CA ARG A 39 -18.86 3.31 25.66
C ARG A 39 -18.90 4.70 26.28
N THR A 40 -20.00 5.01 26.95
CA THR A 40 -20.11 6.22 27.78
C THR A 40 -19.73 5.87 29.20
N LEU A 41 -18.73 6.57 29.74
CA LEU A 41 -18.37 6.54 31.16
C LEU A 41 -19.07 7.72 31.83
N ILE A 42 -19.80 7.42 32.89
CA ILE A 42 -20.50 8.41 33.70
C ILE A 42 -19.81 8.49 35.04
N TYR A 43 -19.34 9.65 35.38
CA TYR A 43 -18.73 9.92 36.67
C TYR A 43 -19.75 10.56 37.62
N THR A 44 -19.58 10.36 38.91
CA THR A 44 -20.37 11.09 39.93
C THR A 44 -19.88 12.53 40.04
N ASN A 45 -20.78 13.46 40.30
CA ASN A 45 -20.41 14.82 40.64
C ASN A 45 -19.52 14.84 41.88
N SER A 46 -18.58 15.78 41.97
CA SER A 46 -17.64 15.95 43.10
C SER A 46 -18.31 16.15 44.46
N VAL A 47 -19.57 16.56 44.43
CA VAL A 47 -20.40 16.76 45.64
C VAL A 47 -21.25 15.52 45.98
N GLY A 48 -21.17 14.45 45.18
CA GLY A 48 -21.94 13.21 45.38
C GLY A 48 -23.44 13.31 45.05
N LEU A 49 -23.87 14.40 44.44
CA LEU A 49 -25.25 14.70 44.06
C LEU A 49 -25.45 14.57 42.56
N GLY A 50 -25.95 13.42 42.08
CA GLY A 50 -26.27 13.20 40.69
C GLY A 50 -25.07 12.78 39.82
N THR A 51 -25.28 12.80 38.48
CA THR A 51 -24.25 12.46 37.49
C THR A 51 -23.42 13.71 37.15
N GLY A 52 -22.09 13.55 37.17
CA GLY A 52 -21.13 14.57 36.74
C GLY A 52 -20.77 14.44 35.25
N ASP A 53 -19.48 14.48 34.95
CA ASP A 53 -18.97 14.42 33.60
C ASP A 53 -19.29 13.10 32.89
N MET A 54 -19.63 13.20 31.62
CA MET A 54 -19.85 12.06 30.73
C MET A 54 -18.81 12.06 29.64
N VAL A 55 -18.00 11.01 29.59
CA VAL A 55 -16.92 10.87 28.61
C VAL A 55 -17.22 9.69 27.68
N SER A 56 -17.17 9.92 26.38
CA SER A 56 -17.17 8.82 25.40
C SER A 56 -15.75 8.25 25.27
N ASP A 57 -15.62 6.95 25.51
CA ASP A 57 -14.38 6.20 25.43
C ASP A 57 -14.51 5.09 24.37
N ARG A 58 -13.49 4.96 23.53
CA ARG A 58 -13.44 3.90 22.50
C ARG A 58 -12.86 2.63 23.09
N ILE A 59 -13.55 1.51 22.86
CA ILE A 59 -13.06 0.19 23.30
C ILE A 59 -12.05 -0.31 22.28
N ILE A 60 -10.78 0.05 22.45
CA ILE A 60 -9.69 -0.27 21.53
C ILE A 60 -8.90 -1.45 22.11
N ASN A 61 -8.68 -2.47 21.29
CA ASN A 61 -7.62 -3.45 21.54
C ASN A 61 -6.34 -2.97 20.83
N ALA A 62 -5.49 -2.25 21.56
CA ALA A 62 -4.26 -1.67 21.02
C ALA A 62 -3.31 -2.73 20.44
N TYR A 63 -3.28 -3.93 21.03
CA TYR A 63 -2.48 -5.05 20.54
C TYR A 63 -2.99 -5.52 19.15
N ALA A 64 -4.29 -5.79 19.02
CA ALA A 64 -4.88 -6.22 17.76
C ALA A 64 -4.72 -5.15 16.67
N GLN A 65 -4.86 -3.86 17.01
CA GLN A 65 -4.61 -2.79 16.06
C GLN A 65 -3.14 -2.70 15.62
N ALA A 66 -2.20 -2.91 16.53
CA ALA A 66 -0.78 -2.94 16.20
C ALA A 66 -0.47 -4.12 15.28
N GLU A 67 -1.08 -5.29 15.51
CA GLU A 67 -0.93 -6.46 14.68
C GLU A 67 -1.50 -6.25 13.27
N VAL A 68 -2.73 -5.72 13.16
CA VAL A 68 -3.33 -5.38 11.85
C VAL A 68 -2.45 -4.38 11.08
N ARG A 69 -1.91 -3.34 11.75
CA ARG A 69 -0.99 -2.39 11.08
C ARG A 69 0.28 -3.07 10.58
N ARG A 70 0.88 -3.94 11.39
CA ARG A 70 2.08 -4.70 11.02
C ARG A 70 1.81 -5.60 9.83
N ASP A 71 0.72 -6.37 9.88
CA ASP A 71 0.39 -7.34 8.84
C ASP A 71 -0.03 -6.64 7.54
N THR A 72 -0.77 -5.53 7.63
CA THR A 72 -1.08 -4.67 6.48
C THR A 72 0.18 -4.10 5.85
N SER A 73 1.13 -3.63 6.66
CA SER A 73 2.43 -3.14 6.17
C SER A 73 3.23 -4.24 5.47
N ALA A 74 3.31 -5.43 6.08
CA ALA A 74 4.00 -6.58 5.50
C ALA A 74 3.35 -7.03 4.18
N TYR A 75 2.02 -7.09 4.13
CA TYR A 75 1.28 -7.43 2.92
C TYR A 75 1.54 -6.42 1.80
N ASN A 76 1.43 -5.12 2.09
CA ASN A 76 1.65 -4.08 1.09
C ASN A 76 3.10 -4.07 0.58
N ALA A 77 4.08 -4.29 1.46
CA ALA A 77 5.47 -4.40 1.06
C ALA A 77 5.70 -5.61 0.12
N ALA A 78 5.10 -6.77 0.43
CA ALA A 78 5.17 -7.95 -0.41
C ALA A 78 4.47 -7.74 -1.76
N ASN A 79 3.30 -7.10 -1.76
CA ASN A 79 2.54 -6.80 -2.96
C ASN A 79 3.29 -5.82 -3.87
N THR A 80 3.83 -4.73 -3.33
CA THR A 80 4.64 -3.77 -4.10
C THR A 80 5.86 -4.46 -4.72
N ARG A 81 6.54 -5.33 -3.96
CA ARG A 81 7.66 -6.11 -4.48
C ARG A 81 7.22 -7.04 -5.61
N TYR A 82 6.08 -7.69 -5.46
CA TYR A 82 5.52 -8.55 -6.51
C TYR A 82 5.23 -7.76 -7.79
N ASP A 83 4.59 -6.60 -7.68
CA ASP A 83 4.27 -5.75 -8.82
C ASP A 83 5.53 -5.28 -9.55
N GLN A 84 6.59 -4.91 -8.82
CA GLN A 84 7.88 -4.53 -9.42
C GLN A 84 8.56 -5.71 -10.12
N LEU A 85 8.55 -6.89 -9.51
CA LEU A 85 9.11 -8.09 -10.13
C LEU A 85 8.30 -8.53 -11.36
N PHE A 86 6.98 -8.39 -11.34
CA PHE A 86 6.12 -8.68 -12.48
C PHE A 86 6.41 -7.75 -13.66
N GLN A 87 6.66 -6.45 -13.40
CA GLN A 87 7.10 -5.51 -14.44
C GLN A 87 8.44 -5.92 -15.04
N LEU A 88 9.42 -6.31 -14.21
CA LEU A 88 10.71 -6.81 -14.68
C LEU A 88 10.56 -8.10 -15.48
N ASP A 89 9.76 -9.04 -15.03
CA ASP A 89 9.48 -10.28 -15.77
C ASP A 89 8.86 -9.99 -17.13
N SER A 90 7.92 -9.07 -17.21
CA SER A 90 7.32 -8.59 -18.46
C SER A 90 8.35 -7.98 -19.42
N LEU A 91 9.36 -7.27 -18.91
CA LEU A 91 10.44 -6.69 -19.73
C LEU A 91 11.41 -7.75 -20.26
N LEU A 92 11.65 -8.80 -19.49
CA LEU A 92 12.61 -9.86 -19.80
C LEU A 92 11.97 -11.06 -20.52
N GLY A 93 10.69 -11.32 -20.24
CA GLY A 93 9.98 -12.56 -20.56
C GLY A 93 9.27 -12.58 -21.92
N ASP A 94 9.30 -11.48 -22.70
CA ASP A 94 8.72 -11.49 -24.07
C ASP A 94 9.48 -12.48 -24.96
N ALA A 95 8.88 -13.66 -25.17
CA ALA A 95 9.51 -14.77 -25.86
C ALA A 95 9.94 -14.42 -27.31
N SER A 96 9.28 -13.46 -27.96
CA SER A 96 9.57 -13.05 -29.36
C SER A 96 10.67 -12.00 -29.44
N ASN A 97 10.82 -11.15 -28.41
CA ASN A 97 11.76 -10.03 -28.38
C ASN A 97 12.73 -10.09 -27.17
N SER A 98 12.85 -11.24 -26.52
CA SER A 98 13.78 -11.42 -25.42
C SER A 98 15.24 -11.33 -25.88
N VAL A 99 16.11 -10.92 -24.96
CA VAL A 99 17.56 -10.98 -25.17
C VAL A 99 17.99 -12.40 -25.58
N GLY A 100 17.37 -13.44 -25.00
CA GLY A 100 17.62 -14.82 -25.35
C GLY A 100 17.30 -15.17 -26.79
N SER A 101 16.18 -14.65 -27.34
CA SER A 101 15.81 -14.88 -28.73
C SER A 101 16.79 -14.19 -29.70
N THR A 102 17.22 -12.97 -29.40
CA THR A 102 18.19 -12.24 -30.28
C THR A 102 19.57 -12.89 -30.23
N ILE A 103 20.01 -13.40 -29.07
CA ILE A 103 21.25 -14.19 -28.98
C ILE A 103 21.15 -15.48 -29.83
N THR A 104 20.02 -16.17 -29.75
CA THR A 104 19.78 -17.39 -30.51
C THR A 104 19.78 -17.10 -32.01
N SER A 105 19.14 -16.00 -32.46
CA SER A 105 19.12 -15.56 -33.86
C SER A 105 20.53 -15.24 -34.39
N TYR A 106 21.32 -14.51 -33.58
CA TYR A 106 22.72 -14.23 -33.92
C TYR A 106 23.54 -15.49 -34.13
N PHE A 107 23.50 -16.44 -33.17
CA PHE A 107 24.25 -17.69 -33.31
C PHE A 107 23.78 -18.55 -34.47
N LYS A 108 22.47 -18.56 -34.76
CA LYS A 108 21.92 -19.23 -35.95
C LYS A 108 22.46 -18.62 -37.25
N ALA A 109 22.43 -17.27 -37.35
CA ALA A 109 22.99 -16.57 -38.51
C ALA A 109 24.52 -16.83 -38.70
N PHE A 110 25.24 -16.81 -37.57
CA PHE A 110 26.68 -17.11 -37.56
C PHE A 110 26.97 -18.54 -38.02
N HIS A 111 26.19 -19.53 -37.57
CA HIS A 111 26.32 -20.93 -38.01
C HIS A 111 26.07 -21.06 -39.53
N THR A 112 25.01 -20.42 -40.03
CA THR A 112 24.70 -20.43 -41.49
C THR A 112 25.81 -19.76 -42.31
N ALA A 113 26.38 -18.66 -41.85
CA ALA A 113 27.51 -18.00 -42.51
C ALA A 113 28.77 -18.87 -42.49
N ASN A 114 28.98 -19.69 -41.47
CA ASN A 114 30.11 -20.61 -41.36
C ASN A 114 29.98 -21.82 -42.32
N GLU A 115 28.76 -22.22 -42.67
CA GLU A 115 28.52 -23.29 -43.66
C GLU A 115 28.87 -22.86 -45.07
N SER A 116 28.77 -21.57 -45.39
CA SER A 116 29.09 -20.99 -46.72
C SER A 116 29.93 -19.72 -46.59
N PRO A 117 31.22 -19.83 -46.21
CA PRO A 117 32.06 -18.67 -45.86
C PRO A 117 32.34 -17.70 -47.00
N SER A 118 32.21 -18.15 -48.24
CA SER A 118 32.41 -17.31 -49.44
C SER A 118 31.21 -16.45 -49.79
N GLU A 119 30.02 -16.71 -49.19
CA GLU A 119 28.81 -15.96 -49.48
C GLU A 119 28.74 -14.67 -48.65
N ILE A 120 28.66 -13.52 -49.33
CA ILE A 120 28.57 -12.21 -48.70
C ILE A 120 27.24 -12.05 -47.93
N GLY A 121 26.15 -12.65 -48.43
CA GLY A 121 24.81 -12.57 -47.82
C GLY A 121 24.75 -13.11 -46.40
N GLY A 122 25.39 -14.26 -46.14
CA GLY A 122 25.46 -14.87 -44.80
C GLY A 122 26.18 -13.97 -43.79
N ARG A 123 27.28 -13.35 -44.19
CA ARG A 123 28.03 -12.39 -43.38
C ARG A 123 27.20 -11.14 -43.04
N GLN A 124 26.46 -10.62 -44.03
CA GLN A 124 25.62 -9.46 -43.88
C GLN A 124 24.46 -9.72 -42.92
N THR A 125 23.83 -10.89 -43.01
CA THR A 125 22.80 -11.34 -42.07
C THR A 125 23.36 -11.44 -40.65
N THR A 126 24.55 -12.02 -40.45
CA THR A 126 25.19 -12.14 -39.15
C THR A 126 25.47 -10.76 -38.51
N LEU A 127 25.94 -9.80 -39.31
CA LEU A 127 26.16 -8.42 -38.85
C LEU A 127 24.84 -7.72 -38.48
N SER A 128 23.79 -7.96 -39.25
CA SER A 128 22.45 -7.40 -38.98
C SER A 128 21.89 -7.96 -37.67
N GLU A 129 21.98 -9.28 -37.44
CA GLU A 129 21.54 -9.91 -36.19
C GLU A 129 22.38 -9.45 -35.00
N LEU A 130 23.69 -9.24 -35.16
CA LEU A 130 24.55 -8.68 -34.14
C LEU A 130 24.13 -7.25 -33.78
N SER A 131 23.87 -6.41 -34.80
CA SER A 131 23.38 -5.04 -34.55
C SER A 131 22.05 -5.06 -33.78
N GLY A 132 21.09 -5.88 -34.24
CA GLY A 132 19.79 -6.03 -33.54
C GLY A 132 19.93 -6.53 -32.09
N MET A 133 20.88 -7.42 -31.85
CA MET A 133 21.18 -7.87 -30.47
C MET A 133 21.73 -6.73 -29.62
N VAL A 134 22.66 -5.93 -30.11
CA VAL A 134 23.23 -4.76 -29.42
C VAL A 134 22.14 -3.72 -29.12
N ASP A 135 21.31 -3.41 -30.13
CA ASP A 135 20.20 -2.46 -29.97
C ASP A 135 19.19 -2.95 -28.88
N ARG A 136 18.96 -4.25 -28.82
CA ARG A 136 18.10 -4.84 -27.78
C ARG A 136 18.71 -4.70 -26.39
N PHE A 137 20.02 -4.92 -26.25
CA PHE A 137 20.71 -4.68 -24.97
C PHE A 137 20.63 -3.22 -24.52
N HIS A 138 20.85 -2.26 -25.47
CA HIS A 138 20.72 -0.85 -25.17
C HIS A 138 19.29 -0.48 -24.74
N THR A 139 18.29 -1.00 -25.43
CA THR A 139 16.88 -0.78 -25.10
C THR A 139 16.56 -1.32 -23.70
N LEU A 140 17.01 -2.53 -23.39
CA LEU A 140 16.80 -3.15 -22.07
C LEU A 140 17.49 -2.35 -20.97
N SER A 141 18.74 -1.92 -21.20
CA SER A 141 19.45 -1.08 -20.24
C SER A 141 18.69 0.21 -19.94
N ALA A 142 18.26 0.92 -20.99
CA ALA A 142 17.50 2.15 -20.84
C ALA A 142 16.15 1.94 -20.11
N GLN A 143 15.48 0.79 -20.33
CA GLN A 143 14.26 0.45 -19.63
C GLN A 143 14.52 0.16 -18.14
N LEU A 144 15.60 -0.54 -17.80
CA LEU A 144 16.00 -0.81 -16.42
C LEU A 144 16.39 0.48 -15.68
N ASP A 145 17.12 1.37 -16.35
CA ASP A 145 17.48 2.68 -15.79
C ASP A 145 16.21 3.49 -15.51
N LYS A 146 15.28 3.56 -16.46
CA LYS A 146 13.98 4.22 -16.27
C LYS A 146 13.16 3.61 -15.13
N GLN A 147 13.17 2.29 -15.00
CA GLN A 147 12.51 1.60 -13.87
C GLN A 147 13.13 2.01 -12.53
N SER A 148 14.47 2.04 -12.45
CA SER A 148 15.20 2.46 -11.27
C SER A 148 14.86 3.91 -10.89
N ASP A 149 14.84 4.82 -11.86
CA ASP A 149 14.48 6.22 -11.66
C ASP A 149 13.03 6.36 -11.16
N THR A 150 12.10 5.59 -11.73
CA THR A 150 10.70 5.57 -11.29
C THR A 150 10.57 5.10 -9.86
N ILE A 151 11.29 4.04 -9.47
CA ILE A 151 11.30 3.53 -8.09
C ILE A 151 11.86 4.59 -7.13
N ASN A 152 12.97 5.22 -7.48
CA ASN A 152 13.58 6.27 -6.66
C ASN A 152 12.67 7.49 -6.50
N ALA A 153 12.01 7.93 -7.56
CA ALA A 153 11.02 9.01 -7.50
C ALA A 153 9.84 8.64 -6.58
N THR A 154 9.30 7.42 -6.72
CA THR A 154 8.21 6.93 -5.86
C THR A 154 8.60 6.88 -4.39
N ILE A 155 9.83 6.46 -4.07
CA ILE A 155 10.36 6.47 -2.69
C ILE A 155 10.44 7.90 -2.16
N GLY A 156 10.89 8.85 -2.99
CA GLY A 156 10.92 10.28 -2.64
C GLY A 156 9.53 10.81 -2.30
N ASP A 157 8.57 10.62 -3.20
CA ASP A 157 7.19 11.08 -3.05
C ASP A 157 6.51 10.48 -1.80
N GLU A 158 6.69 9.18 -1.54
CA GLU A 158 6.13 8.53 -0.35
C GLU A 158 6.81 9.00 0.94
N THR A 159 8.10 9.30 0.89
CA THR A 159 8.82 9.88 2.03
C THR A 159 8.28 11.27 2.38
N ASP A 160 8.07 12.12 1.37
CA ASP A 160 7.51 13.46 1.56
C ASP A 160 6.06 13.39 2.08
N ARG A 161 5.29 12.43 1.60
CA ARG A 161 3.93 12.15 2.09
C ARG A 161 3.92 11.74 3.56
N VAL A 162 4.82 10.86 3.96
CA VAL A 162 4.96 10.45 5.37
C VAL A 162 5.36 11.65 6.24
N ASN A 163 6.31 12.46 5.81
CA ASN A 163 6.72 13.67 6.53
C ASN A 163 5.56 14.67 6.66
N SER A 164 4.78 14.86 5.61
CA SER A 164 3.60 15.73 5.63
C SER A 164 2.54 15.23 6.62
N LEU A 165 2.28 13.91 6.65
CA LEU A 165 1.36 13.30 7.62
C LEU A 165 1.86 13.46 9.07
N LEU A 166 3.15 13.25 9.31
CA LEU A 166 3.76 13.46 10.63
C LEU A 166 3.61 14.90 11.12
N ASN A 167 3.83 15.88 10.22
CA ASN A 167 3.66 17.30 10.53
C ASN A 167 2.18 17.67 10.79
N SER A 168 1.23 16.94 10.24
CA SER A 168 -0.20 17.18 10.46
C SER A 168 -0.72 16.61 11.78
N ILE A 169 0.04 15.71 12.41
CA ILE A 169 -0.31 15.08 13.70
C ILE A 169 0.27 15.86 14.89
N ASN A 170 1.32 16.66 14.68
CA ASN A 170 1.92 17.53 15.68
C ASN A 170 1.22 18.90 15.75
#